data_844ab5e04ad95d646dcff100f7ce9b99
#
_entry.id   844ab5e04ad95d646dcff100f7ce9b99
#
_cell.length_a   1.000
_cell.length_b   1.000
_cell.length_c   1.000
_cell.angle_alpha   90.00
_cell.angle_beta   90.00
_cell.angle_gamma   90.00
#
_symmetry.space_group_name_H-M   'P 1'
#
loop_
_entity.id
_entity.type
_entity.pdbx_description
1 polymer ?
#
loop_
_entity_poly.entity_id
_entity_poly.type
_entity_poly.pdbx_seq_one_letter_code
_entity_poly.pdbx_strand_id
1 'polypeptide(L)'
;DTYSKKFQEVILYAQRLSEDLESEYVYDEHIFYVMLKEYDTVAYVVLEKLGLDIEELKRDIEEIFSFDEAKEKENIPYPFLINLSTSQKIHPFVLRNNYIEKIKYILSKKQKNNPLLIGNAGVGKTAIVEGLSEILKDVSIYQLDLGSIVAGTKYRGELEEKLTKAMEYIKRKKAILFIDEIHNIVGAGSNDGSLDIANILKPYLSRSDIKLIGATTLDEYYRHIDKDKALSRRFQNVFIDEPTEKETYVILKEIKASYEEYHNVKYSDQILQEIIEKSKLYLVRRSFPDKAIDVMDEIGTRKKSSNKSFSKLIDETIEDLTGIKNLTLERLKKVELNYPSLKPKYLQFIKKKEFEVNTNNLAFAMVNSDFNVEYLIEDLYKLFAFKKEMYLEIDLENYIDYASINNLIGSTKGYVGYEQGGILSEHILKYPLSLVYFKNIKSAHPSINQFIKSLLKKNHFLDNKGRTIYLTNTIFLLDTYKIKNKEIGFINENKKSSKNIITLKTIERKQDINQLKDILAKNKINILNFEQLLDSLSKTQLYDFLALAILKESGNYWYNSTNLTLEKK
;
A
#
# COMPACT_ATOMS: atom_id res chain seq x y z
N ASP A 1 2.52 -42.87 -54.55
CA ASP A 1 1.16 -42.79 -53.96
C ASP A 1 0.93 -44.04 -53.10
N THR A 2 1.12 -43.87 -51.80
CA THR A 2 1.08 -44.97 -50.81
C THR A 2 -0.32 -45.10 -50.14
N TYR A 3 -1.23 -44.20 -50.43
CA TYR A 3 -2.57 -44.19 -49.81
C TYR A 3 -3.68 -44.51 -50.81
N SER A 4 -4.72 -45.21 -50.33
CA SER A 4 -5.90 -45.50 -51.17
C SER A 4 -6.64 -44.20 -51.53
N LYS A 5 -7.35 -44.19 -52.68
CA LYS A 5 -8.15 -43.03 -53.07
C LYS A 5 -9.15 -42.64 -52.00
N LYS A 6 -9.77 -43.61 -51.34
CA LYS A 6 -10.74 -43.39 -50.28
C LYS A 6 -10.13 -42.74 -49.05
N PHE A 7 -8.90 -43.11 -48.68
CA PHE A 7 -8.20 -42.45 -47.59
C PHE A 7 -7.88 -40.96 -47.91
N GLN A 8 -7.52 -40.68 -49.16
CA GLN A 8 -7.28 -39.29 -49.60
C GLN A 8 -8.56 -38.44 -49.55
N GLU A 9 -9.73 -39.02 -49.90
CA GLU A 9 -11.03 -38.40 -49.77
C GLU A 9 -11.38 -38.08 -48.31
N VAL A 10 -11.18 -39.04 -47.40
CA VAL A 10 -11.40 -38.84 -45.94
C VAL A 10 -10.57 -37.70 -45.39
N ILE A 11 -9.27 -37.62 -45.75
CA ILE A 11 -8.42 -36.52 -45.30
C ILE A 11 -8.90 -35.17 -45.85
N LEU A 12 -9.31 -35.12 -47.13
CA LEU A 12 -9.83 -33.90 -47.73
C LEU A 12 -11.12 -33.41 -47.06
N TYR A 13 -12.03 -34.34 -46.74
CA TYR A 13 -13.27 -34.02 -46.02
C TYR A 13 -13.00 -33.62 -44.56
N ALA A 14 -12.03 -34.25 -43.90
CA ALA A 14 -11.62 -33.89 -42.55
C ALA A 14 -10.98 -32.45 -42.51
N GLN A 15 -10.23 -32.08 -43.54
CA GLN A 15 -9.73 -30.71 -43.72
C GLN A 15 -10.88 -29.70 -43.86
N ARG A 16 -11.87 -30.01 -44.71
CA ARG A 16 -13.06 -29.14 -44.85
C ARG A 16 -13.85 -29.03 -43.56
N LEU A 17 -14.01 -30.13 -42.85
CA LEU A 17 -14.70 -30.15 -41.57
C LEU A 17 -13.96 -29.30 -40.53
N SER A 18 -12.62 -29.37 -40.48
CA SER A 18 -11.83 -28.53 -39.58
C SER A 18 -11.93 -27.05 -39.94
N GLU A 19 -12.00 -26.70 -41.24
CA GLU A 19 -12.23 -25.34 -41.70
C GLU A 19 -13.64 -24.84 -41.35
N ASP A 20 -14.67 -25.67 -41.51
CA ASP A 20 -16.07 -25.36 -41.16
C ASP A 20 -16.26 -25.19 -39.66
N LEU A 21 -15.50 -25.93 -38.85
CA LEU A 21 -15.45 -25.80 -37.37
C LEU A 21 -14.47 -24.75 -36.89
N GLU A 22 -13.87 -23.94 -37.77
CA GLU A 22 -12.86 -22.91 -37.47
C GLU A 22 -11.64 -23.44 -36.67
N SER A 23 -11.35 -24.74 -36.76
CA SER A 23 -10.26 -25.42 -36.08
C SER A 23 -8.91 -25.14 -36.76
N GLU A 24 -7.86 -24.84 -35.98
CA GLU A 24 -6.52 -24.47 -36.51
C GLU A 24 -5.82 -25.69 -37.16
N TYR A 25 -6.16 -26.91 -36.73
CA TYR A 25 -5.56 -28.15 -37.20
C TYR A 25 -6.63 -29.21 -37.47
N VAL A 26 -6.28 -30.21 -38.29
CA VAL A 26 -7.08 -31.43 -38.45
C VAL A 26 -6.68 -32.39 -37.37
N TYR A 27 -7.58 -32.62 -36.40
CA TYR A 27 -7.40 -33.58 -35.31
C TYR A 27 -7.92 -34.97 -35.67
N ASP A 28 -7.57 -35.98 -34.88
CA ASP A 28 -7.99 -37.34 -35.07
C ASP A 28 -9.53 -37.49 -35.03
N GLU A 29 -10.20 -36.67 -34.25
CA GLU A 29 -11.65 -36.60 -34.13
C GLU A 29 -12.32 -36.19 -35.45
N HIS A 30 -11.76 -35.23 -36.17
CA HIS A 30 -12.25 -34.80 -37.49
C HIS A 30 -12.17 -35.96 -38.51
N ILE A 31 -11.04 -36.67 -38.49
CA ILE A 31 -10.81 -37.83 -39.38
C ILE A 31 -11.76 -38.95 -39.02
N PHE A 32 -11.91 -39.24 -37.73
CA PHE A 32 -12.77 -40.35 -37.27
C PHE A 32 -14.25 -40.06 -37.53
N TYR A 33 -14.71 -38.82 -37.31
CA TYR A 33 -16.08 -38.38 -37.65
C TYR A 33 -16.39 -38.58 -39.14
N VAL A 34 -15.48 -38.16 -40.03
CA VAL A 34 -15.66 -38.36 -41.46
C VAL A 34 -15.68 -39.84 -41.83
N MET A 35 -14.85 -40.68 -41.20
CA MET A 35 -14.88 -42.11 -41.37
C MET A 35 -16.23 -42.76 -40.98
N LEU A 36 -16.89 -42.24 -39.95
CA LEU A 36 -18.23 -42.69 -39.52
C LEU A 36 -19.35 -42.16 -40.41
N LYS A 37 -19.12 -41.03 -41.10
CA LYS A 37 -20.10 -40.43 -42.02
C LYS A 37 -20.14 -41.11 -43.39
N GLU A 38 -19.02 -41.66 -43.83
CA GLU A 38 -18.85 -42.34 -45.11
C GLU A 38 -19.09 -43.85 -44.94
N TYR A 39 -20.27 -44.35 -45.37
CA TYR A 39 -20.74 -45.73 -45.20
C TYR A 39 -19.86 -46.81 -45.85
N ASP A 40 -19.02 -46.44 -46.81
CA ASP A 40 -18.14 -47.32 -47.55
C ASP A 40 -16.69 -47.37 -47.02
N THR A 41 -16.46 -46.74 -45.88
CA THR A 41 -15.16 -46.84 -45.20
C THR A 41 -15.02 -48.19 -44.48
N VAL A 42 -13.79 -48.72 -44.45
CA VAL A 42 -13.51 -49.97 -43.72
C VAL A 42 -13.82 -49.80 -42.23
N ALA A 43 -13.57 -48.62 -41.67
CA ALA A 43 -13.86 -48.29 -40.28
C ALA A 43 -15.37 -48.42 -40.00
N TYR A 44 -16.23 -47.81 -40.80
CA TYR A 44 -17.67 -47.91 -40.68
C TYR A 44 -18.15 -49.38 -40.66
N VAL A 45 -17.75 -50.15 -41.68
CA VAL A 45 -18.17 -51.57 -41.85
C VAL A 45 -17.67 -52.43 -40.68
N VAL A 46 -16.48 -52.18 -40.15
CA VAL A 46 -15.95 -52.94 -39.00
C VAL A 46 -16.71 -52.62 -37.72
N LEU A 47 -16.98 -51.36 -37.46
CA LEU A 47 -17.70 -50.92 -36.25
C LEU A 47 -19.16 -51.41 -36.25
N GLU A 48 -19.84 -51.36 -37.42
CA GLU A 48 -21.18 -51.91 -37.59
C GLU A 48 -21.23 -53.45 -37.35
N LYS A 49 -20.25 -54.21 -37.88
CA LYS A 49 -20.11 -55.63 -37.61
C LYS A 49 -19.81 -55.98 -36.16
N LEU A 50 -19.20 -55.11 -35.44
CA LEU A 50 -18.92 -55.21 -33.99
C LEU A 50 -20.16 -54.89 -33.14
N GLY A 51 -21.27 -54.45 -33.79
CA GLY A 51 -22.54 -54.19 -33.12
C GLY A 51 -22.54 -52.84 -32.35
N LEU A 52 -21.64 -51.92 -32.71
CA LEU A 52 -21.60 -50.56 -32.12
C LEU A 52 -22.64 -49.68 -32.81
N ASP A 53 -23.30 -48.82 -32.02
CA ASP A 53 -24.25 -47.83 -32.53
C ASP A 53 -23.46 -46.64 -33.13
N ILE A 54 -23.42 -46.60 -34.47
CA ILE A 54 -22.69 -45.58 -35.22
C ILE A 54 -23.28 -44.19 -35.00
N GLU A 55 -24.61 -44.07 -34.82
CA GLU A 55 -25.26 -42.79 -34.57
C GLU A 55 -24.99 -42.26 -33.13
N GLU A 56 -24.80 -43.16 -32.18
CA GLU A 56 -24.37 -42.81 -30.84
C GLU A 56 -22.92 -42.30 -30.86
N LEU A 57 -22.02 -43.03 -31.55
CA LEU A 57 -20.62 -42.59 -31.71
C LEU A 57 -20.48 -41.25 -32.43
N LYS A 58 -21.33 -40.98 -33.45
CA LYS A 58 -21.33 -39.66 -34.11
C LYS A 58 -21.76 -38.57 -33.16
N ARG A 59 -22.79 -38.78 -32.35
CA ARG A 59 -23.26 -37.81 -31.33
C ARG A 59 -22.19 -37.53 -30.28
N ASP A 60 -21.50 -38.57 -29.81
CA ASP A 60 -20.41 -38.41 -28.85
C ASP A 60 -19.28 -37.56 -29.42
N ILE A 61 -18.94 -37.73 -30.71
CA ILE A 61 -17.92 -36.89 -31.36
C ILE A 61 -18.43 -35.47 -31.62
N GLU A 62 -19.71 -35.29 -31.98
CA GLU A 62 -20.32 -33.94 -32.09
C GLU A 62 -20.37 -33.24 -30.74
N GLU A 63 -20.55 -33.97 -29.65
CA GLU A 63 -20.44 -33.43 -28.30
C GLU A 63 -19.01 -33.03 -27.98
N ILE A 64 -17.99 -33.78 -28.42
CA ILE A 64 -16.57 -33.39 -28.31
C ILE A 64 -16.31 -32.12 -29.10
N PHE A 65 -16.82 -31.99 -30.34
CA PHE A 65 -16.67 -30.74 -31.11
C PHE A 65 -17.35 -29.55 -30.43
N SER A 66 -18.53 -29.72 -29.84
CA SER A 66 -19.21 -28.69 -29.08
C SER A 66 -18.46 -28.34 -27.75
N PHE A 67 -17.83 -29.34 -27.15
CA PHE A 67 -16.98 -29.18 -25.97
C PHE A 67 -15.66 -28.50 -26.33
N ASP A 68 -15.09 -28.76 -27.49
CA ASP A 68 -13.89 -28.10 -27.99
C ASP A 68 -14.19 -26.66 -28.44
N GLU A 69 -15.35 -26.36 -29.04
CA GLU A 69 -15.81 -24.99 -29.24
C GLU A 69 -15.96 -24.22 -27.91
N ALA A 70 -16.44 -24.88 -26.85
CA ALA A 70 -16.50 -24.28 -25.52
C ALA A 70 -15.09 -24.11 -24.90
N LYS A 71 -14.18 -25.09 -25.14
CA LYS A 71 -12.77 -25.03 -24.71
C LYS A 71 -11.93 -24.08 -25.56
N GLU A 72 -12.14 -23.97 -26.87
CA GLU A 72 -11.49 -22.97 -27.70
C GLU A 72 -11.93 -21.55 -27.34
N LYS A 73 -13.12 -21.35 -26.80
CA LYS A 73 -13.50 -20.08 -26.16
C LYS A 73 -12.70 -19.78 -24.89
N GLU A 74 -12.09 -20.80 -24.27
CA GLU A 74 -11.24 -20.64 -23.07
C GLU A 74 -9.75 -20.89 -23.30
N ASN A 75 -9.33 -21.57 -24.38
CA ASN A 75 -7.92 -21.81 -24.65
C ASN A 75 -7.28 -20.58 -25.30
N ILE A 76 -6.75 -19.71 -24.46
CA ILE A 76 -5.86 -18.65 -24.88
C ILE A 76 -4.56 -19.33 -25.35
N PRO A 77 -4.16 -19.21 -26.64
CA PRO A 77 -3.01 -19.94 -27.18
C PRO A 77 -1.67 -19.49 -26.59
N TYR A 78 -1.71 -18.47 -25.73
CA TYR A 78 -0.55 -17.86 -25.09
C TYR A 78 -0.70 -17.87 -23.58
N PRO A 79 0.03 -18.73 -22.84
CA PRO A 79 -0.10 -18.86 -21.38
C PRO A 79 0.24 -17.57 -20.59
N PHE A 80 0.91 -16.62 -21.24
CA PHE A 80 1.25 -15.30 -20.68
C PHE A 80 0.18 -14.21 -20.95
N LEU A 81 -0.93 -14.56 -21.62
CA LEU A 81 -2.12 -13.71 -21.74
C LEU A 81 -3.21 -14.25 -20.80
N ILE A 82 -3.62 -13.44 -19.83
CA ILE A 82 -4.67 -13.81 -18.88
C ILE A 82 -5.96 -13.10 -19.28
N ASN A 83 -7.02 -13.83 -19.59
CA ASN A 83 -8.31 -13.24 -19.91
C ASN A 83 -9.03 -12.79 -18.63
N LEU A 84 -9.07 -11.48 -18.38
CA LEU A 84 -9.72 -10.91 -17.20
C LEU A 84 -11.25 -11.06 -17.22
N SER A 85 -11.85 -11.33 -18.39
CA SER A 85 -13.30 -11.49 -18.51
C SER A 85 -13.79 -12.88 -18.07
N THR A 86 -12.90 -13.90 -18.10
CA THR A 86 -13.21 -15.29 -17.74
C THR A 86 -12.48 -15.77 -16.48
N SER A 87 -11.45 -15.05 -16.02
CA SER A 87 -10.72 -15.42 -14.82
C SER A 87 -11.61 -15.38 -13.58
N GLN A 88 -11.47 -16.41 -12.72
CA GLN A 88 -12.12 -16.38 -11.41
C GLN A 88 -11.67 -15.16 -10.61
N LYS A 89 -12.62 -14.30 -10.28
CA LYS A 89 -12.33 -13.08 -9.55
C LYS A 89 -12.22 -13.37 -8.07
N ILE A 90 -11.18 -12.84 -7.48
CA ILE A 90 -10.95 -12.99 -6.05
C ILE A 90 -11.92 -12.08 -5.28
N HIS A 91 -12.32 -10.93 -5.86
CA HIS A 91 -13.15 -9.94 -5.18
C HIS A 91 -14.17 -9.27 -6.10
N PRO A 92 -15.38 -8.94 -5.62
CA PRO A 92 -16.34 -8.13 -6.36
C PRO A 92 -15.80 -6.71 -6.57
N PHE A 93 -16.09 -6.14 -7.74
CA PHE A 93 -15.74 -4.76 -8.03
C PHE A 93 -16.65 -3.78 -7.28
N VAL A 94 -16.04 -2.81 -6.58
CA VAL A 94 -16.79 -1.87 -5.74
C VAL A 94 -16.38 -0.42 -6.02
N LEU A 95 -17.39 0.44 -6.20
CA LEU A 95 -17.29 1.91 -6.10
C LEU A 95 -16.22 2.62 -6.93
N ARG A 96 -16.08 2.52 -8.18
CA ARG A 96 -15.19 3.39 -8.97
C ARG A 96 -15.70 3.66 -10.38
N ASN A 97 -17.02 3.72 -10.51
CA ASN A 97 -17.71 3.92 -11.78
C ASN A 97 -17.25 5.17 -12.55
N ASN A 98 -16.87 6.24 -11.83
CA ASN A 98 -16.33 7.46 -12.44
C ASN A 98 -15.04 7.19 -13.23
N TYR A 99 -14.15 6.33 -12.74
CA TYR A 99 -12.92 5.96 -13.45
C TYR A 99 -13.24 5.05 -14.63
N ILE A 100 -14.16 4.10 -14.46
CA ILE A 100 -14.60 3.22 -15.55
C ILE A 100 -15.18 4.03 -16.71
N GLU A 101 -16.10 4.94 -16.44
CA GLU A 101 -16.69 5.80 -17.48
C GLU A 101 -15.62 6.65 -18.19
N LYS A 102 -14.63 7.16 -17.43
CA LYS A 102 -13.51 7.89 -18.01
C LYS A 102 -12.64 7.02 -18.91
N ILE A 103 -12.37 5.77 -18.49
CA ILE A 103 -11.60 4.80 -19.28
C ILE A 103 -12.37 4.43 -20.55
N LYS A 104 -13.66 4.12 -20.47
CA LYS A 104 -14.54 3.85 -21.62
C LYS A 104 -14.55 5.01 -22.61
N TYR A 105 -14.67 6.24 -22.11
CA TYR A 105 -14.61 7.42 -22.93
C TYR A 105 -13.27 7.55 -23.67
N ILE A 106 -12.14 7.28 -23.01
CA ILE A 106 -10.82 7.32 -23.63
C ILE A 106 -10.71 6.23 -24.71
N LEU A 107 -11.12 5.00 -24.40
CA LEU A 107 -11.09 3.88 -25.33
C LEU A 107 -11.96 4.09 -26.59
N SER A 108 -12.96 4.96 -26.53
CA SER A 108 -13.82 5.31 -27.67
C SER A 108 -13.23 6.38 -28.60
N LYS A 109 -12.13 7.03 -28.23
CA LYS A 109 -11.50 8.09 -29.03
C LYS A 109 -10.83 7.53 -30.28
N LYS A 110 -10.74 8.36 -31.31
CA LYS A 110 -9.96 8.06 -32.54
C LYS A 110 -8.45 8.20 -32.31
N GLN A 111 -8.03 9.15 -31.45
CA GLN A 111 -6.64 9.42 -31.12
C GLN A 111 -6.47 9.46 -29.61
N LYS A 112 -5.28 9.08 -29.11
CA LYS A 112 -5.00 8.96 -27.67
C LYS A 112 -6.04 8.11 -26.97
N ASN A 113 -6.34 6.97 -27.56
CA ASN A 113 -7.36 6.02 -27.12
C ASN A 113 -6.82 4.97 -26.12
N ASN A 114 -5.59 5.13 -25.65
CA ASN A 114 -4.97 4.25 -24.66
C ASN A 114 -4.97 4.95 -23.29
N PRO A 115 -5.79 4.54 -22.33
CA PRO A 115 -5.74 5.08 -20.98
C PRO A 115 -4.50 4.59 -20.23
N LEU A 116 -3.85 5.48 -19.50
CA LEU A 116 -2.77 5.15 -18.58
C LEU A 116 -3.21 5.48 -17.16
N LEU A 117 -3.41 4.43 -16.34
CA LEU A 117 -3.81 4.54 -14.94
C LEU A 117 -2.58 4.87 -14.09
N ILE A 118 -2.57 6.03 -13.47
CA ILE A 118 -1.46 6.51 -12.65
C ILE A 118 -1.94 6.68 -11.22
N GLY A 119 -1.31 5.99 -10.28
CA GLY A 119 -1.66 6.09 -8.86
C GLY A 119 -0.71 5.28 -7.99
N ASN A 120 -0.72 5.53 -6.69
CA ASN A 120 0.14 4.82 -5.75
C ASN A 120 -0.07 3.29 -5.84
N ALA A 121 0.91 2.53 -5.36
CA ALA A 121 0.74 1.09 -5.19
C ALA A 121 -0.42 0.82 -4.22
N GLY A 122 -1.23 -0.22 -4.49
CA GLY A 122 -2.32 -0.63 -3.62
C GLY A 122 -3.60 0.23 -3.68
N VAL A 123 -3.73 1.22 -4.60
CA VAL A 123 -4.97 2.02 -4.73
C VAL A 123 -6.07 1.34 -5.55
N GLY A 124 -5.81 0.15 -6.09
CA GLY A 124 -6.80 -0.65 -6.83
C GLY A 124 -6.84 -0.37 -8.33
N LYS A 125 -5.70 -0.05 -8.98
CA LYS A 125 -5.63 0.16 -10.44
C LYS A 125 -6.05 -1.09 -11.22
N THR A 126 -5.52 -2.25 -10.86
CA THR A 126 -5.84 -3.54 -11.47
C THR A 126 -7.31 -3.90 -11.27
N ALA A 127 -7.85 -3.70 -10.06
CA ALA A 127 -9.26 -3.93 -9.75
C ALA A 127 -10.22 -3.07 -10.60
N ILE A 128 -9.83 -1.84 -10.96
CA ILE A 128 -10.62 -1.01 -11.88
C ILE A 128 -10.69 -1.63 -13.27
N VAL A 129 -9.60 -2.23 -13.77
CA VAL A 129 -9.59 -2.90 -15.08
C VAL A 129 -10.37 -4.21 -15.04
N GLU A 130 -10.28 -4.97 -13.95
CA GLU A 130 -11.11 -6.15 -13.71
C GLU A 130 -12.60 -5.79 -13.68
N GLY A 131 -12.99 -4.72 -12.98
CA GLY A 131 -14.35 -4.21 -12.98
C GLY A 131 -14.80 -3.70 -14.36
N LEU A 132 -13.90 -3.11 -15.14
CA LEU A 132 -14.19 -2.73 -16.53
C LEU A 132 -14.48 -3.96 -17.38
N SER A 133 -13.76 -5.07 -17.20
CA SER A 133 -13.99 -6.33 -17.94
C SER A 133 -15.38 -6.93 -17.68
N GLU A 134 -15.96 -6.70 -16.49
CA GLU A 134 -17.34 -7.12 -16.19
C GLU A 134 -18.40 -6.31 -16.93
N ILE A 135 -18.10 -5.03 -17.12
CA ILE A 135 -19.04 -4.09 -17.76
C ILE A 135 -18.98 -4.20 -19.27
N LEU A 136 -17.78 -4.44 -19.84
CA LEU A 136 -17.57 -4.62 -21.27
C LEU A 136 -17.78 -6.09 -21.67
N LYS A 137 -19.06 -6.51 -21.74
CA LYS A 137 -19.39 -7.92 -22.09
C LYS A 137 -19.01 -8.32 -23.50
N ASP A 138 -18.96 -7.36 -24.44
CA ASP A 138 -18.72 -7.62 -25.86
C ASP A 138 -17.23 -7.52 -26.26
N VAL A 139 -16.35 -7.16 -25.33
CA VAL A 139 -14.92 -6.95 -25.61
C VAL A 139 -14.07 -7.56 -24.51
N SER A 140 -13.31 -8.58 -24.87
CA SER A 140 -12.40 -9.22 -23.94
C SER A 140 -11.23 -8.32 -23.58
N ILE A 141 -10.78 -8.37 -22.32
CA ILE A 141 -9.57 -7.70 -21.83
C ILE A 141 -8.55 -8.77 -21.45
N TYR A 142 -7.39 -8.75 -22.09
CA TYR A 142 -6.28 -9.66 -21.79
C TYR A 142 -5.17 -8.93 -21.07
N GLN A 143 -4.78 -9.44 -19.91
CA GLN A 143 -3.60 -8.97 -19.18
C GLN A 143 -2.35 -9.67 -19.69
N LEU A 144 -1.31 -8.89 -20.00
CA LEU A 144 0.01 -9.40 -20.36
C LEU A 144 0.83 -9.67 -19.09
N ASP A 145 1.15 -10.93 -18.84
CA ASP A 145 2.09 -11.32 -17.78
C ASP A 145 3.53 -11.27 -18.30
N LEU A 146 4.20 -10.17 -17.98
CA LEU A 146 5.59 -9.93 -18.38
C LEU A 146 6.57 -10.94 -17.76
N GLY A 147 6.28 -11.42 -16.55
CA GLY A 147 7.11 -12.40 -15.87
C GLY A 147 7.12 -13.74 -16.60
N SER A 148 5.94 -14.24 -16.94
CA SER A 148 5.77 -15.51 -17.64
C SER A 148 6.38 -15.52 -19.04
N ILE A 149 6.29 -14.41 -19.76
CA ILE A 149 6.87 -14.36 -21.12
C ILE A 149 8.40 -14.35 -21.09
N VAL A 150 9.02 -13.64 -20.13
CA VAL A 150 10.48 -13.59 -19.97
C VAL A 150 11.00 -14.93 -19.47
N ALA A 151 10.36 -15.56 -18.48
CA ALA A 151 10.76 -16.85 -17.95
C ALA A 151 10.68 -17.99 -18.99
N GLY A 152 9.76 -17.88 -19.95
CA GLY A 152 9.54 -18.87 -21.01
C GLY A 152 10.40 -18.70 -22.25
N THR A 153 11.38 -17.76 -22.27
CA THR A 153 12.21 -17.47 -23.45
C THR A 153 13.70 -17.46 -23.12
N LYS A 154 14.50 -18.16 -23.94
CA LYS A 154 15.97 -18.21 -23.81
C LYS A 154 16.68 -17.18 -24.68
N TYR A 155 16.08 -16.77 -25.79
CA TYR A 155 16.67 -15.89 -26.77
C TYR A 155 15.75 -14.70 -27.07
N ARG A 156 16.35 -13.53 -27.34
CA ARG A 156 15.63 -12.30 -27.67
C ARG A 156 14.64 -12.46 -28.84
N GLY A 157 15.07 -13.14 -29.92
CA GLY A 157 14.22 -13.35 -31.10
C GLY A 157 12.96 -14.18 -30.81
N GLU A 158 13.05 -15.17 -29.92
CA GLU A 158 11.91 -15.98 -29.49
C GLU A 158 10.86 -15.15 -28.74
N LEU A 159 11.30 -14.23 -27.88
CA LEU A 159 10.41 -13.33 -27.18
C LEU A 159 9.72 -12.35 -28.15
N GLU A 160 10.50 -11.78 -29.10
CA GLU A 160 9.96 -10.87 -30.13
C GLU A 160 8.88 -11.58 -30.98
N GLU A 161 9.13 -12.84 -31.36
CA GLU A 161 8.17 -13.65 -32.12
C GLU A 161 6.91 -13.96 -31.31
N LYS A 162 7.05 -14.42 -30.04
CA LYS A 162 5.90 -14.70 -29.16
C LYS A 162 5.04 -13.48 -28.91
N LEU A 163 5.67 -12.32 -28.63
CA LEU A 163 4.95 -11.05 -28.46
C LEU A 163 4.23 -10.62 -29.73
N THR A 164 4.89 -10.71 -30.88
CA THR A 164 4.28 -10.32 -32.16
C THR A 164 3.05 -11.18 -32.45
N LYS A 165 3.15 -12.49 -32.30
CA LYS A 165 2.01 -13.41 -32.47
C LYS A 165 0.88 -13.11 -31.49
N ALA A 166 1.20 -12.82 -30.22
CA ALA A 166 0.19 -12.42 -29.24
C ALA A 166 -0.49 -11.08 -29.60
N MET A 167 0.25 -10.10 -30.10
CA MET A 167 -0.33 -8.83 -30.55
C MET A 167 -1.25 -9.02 -31.76
N GLU A 168 -0.89 -9.87 -32.73
CA GLU A 168 -1.77 -10.21 -33.86
C GLU A 168 -3.04 -10.94 -33.39
N TYR A 169 -2.93 -11.82 -32.39
CA TYR A 169 -4.10 -12.46 -31.77
C TYR A 169 -5.04 -11.42 -31.14
N ILE A 170 -4.51 -10.51 -30.29
CA ILE A 170 -5.29 -9.43 -29.66
C ILE A 170 -5.97 -8.55 -30.72
N LYS A 171 -5.25 -8.20 -31.80
CA LYS A 171 -5.75 -7.41 -32.92
C LYS A 171 -6.91 -8.14 -33.63
N ARG A 172 -6.74 -9.42 -33.97
CA ARG A 172 -7.77 -10.25 -34.63
C ARG A 172 -9.04 -10.37 -33.79
N LYS A 173 -8.88 -10.59 -32.48
CA LYS A 173 -10.02 -10.67 -31.53
C LYS A 173 -10.63 -9.29 -31.23
N LYS A 174 -10.08 -8.18 -31.72
CA LYS A 174 -10.49 -6.80 -31.38
C LYS A 174 -10.54 -6.55 -29.87
N ALA A 175 -9.68 -7.23 -29.14
CA ALA A 175 -9.63 -7.21 -27.68
C ALA A 175 -8.82 -6.01 -27.17
N ILE A 176 -8.89 -5.76 -25.88
CA ILE A 176 -8.11 -4.74 -25.18
C ILE A 176 -6.93 -5.44 -24.48
N LEU A 177 -5.73 -4.92 -24.66
CA LEU A 177 -4.55 -5.35 -23.92
C LEU A 177 -4.43 -4.55 -22.64
N PHE A 178 -4.27 -5.22 -21.51
CA PHE A 178 -3.93 -4.61 -20.24
C PHE A 178 -2.49 -4.94 -19.83
N ILE A 179 -1.74 -3.94 -19.46
CA ILE A 179 -0.36 -4.10 -18.98
C ILE A 179 -0.26 -3.42 -17.63
N ASP A 180 -0.15 -4.24 -16.59
CA ASP A 180 0.15 -3.72 -15.25
C ASP A 180 1.65 -3.43 -15.15
N GLU A 181 2.01 -2.47 -14.31
CA GLU A 181 3.39 -2.00 -14.17
C GLU A 181 4.10 -1.73 -15.52
N ILE A 182 3.40 -1.04 -16.43
CA ILE A 182 3.86 -0.79 -17.81
C ILE A 182 5.25 -0.14 -17.89
N HIS A 183 5.74 0.47 -16.82
CA HIS A 183 7.10 1.02 -16.74
C HIS A 183 8.19 -0.06 -16.90
N ASN A 184 7.90 -1.31 -16.55
CA ASN A 184 8.82 -2.44 -16.74
C ASN A 184 9.13 -2.71 -18.22
N ILE A 185 8.24 -2.31 -19.11
CA ILE A 185 8.45 -2.43 -20.56
C ILE A 185 9.43 -1.38 -21.07
N VAL A 186 9.39 -0.17 -20.49
CA VAL A 186 10.14 1.00 -20.98
C VAL A 186 11.52 1.10 -20.33
N GLY A 187 11.69 0.58 -19.10
CA GLY A 187 12.91 0.70 -18.31
C GLY A 187 13.99 -0.36 -18.61
N ALA A 188 13.65 -1.40 -19.34
CA ALA A 188 14.51 -2.54 -19.58
C ALA A 188 15.68 -2.27 -20.56
N GLY A 189 15.80 -1.07 -21.13
CA GLY A 189 16.75 -0.77 -22.22
C GLY A 189 18.11 -0.16 -21.82
N SER A 190 18.43 0.01 -20.54
CA SER A 190 19.63 0.75 -20.14
C SER A 190 20.86 -0.08 -19.75
N ASN A 191 20.76 -1.39 -19.63
CA ASN A 191 21.90 -2.26 -19.40
C ASN A 191 22.01 -3.29 -20.52
N ASP A 192 23.24 -3.58 -20.96
CA ASP A 192 23.57 -4.54 -22.02
C ASP A 192 22.78 -5.84 -21.91
N GLY A 193 21.86 -6.08 -22.85
CA GLY A 193 21.08 -7.32 -22.97
C GLY A 193 19.63 -7.27 -22.53
N SER A 194 19.09 -6.14 -22.05
CA SER A 194 17.70 -6.03 -21.65
C SER A 194 16.75 -5.89 -22.85
N LEU A 195 15.65 -6.61 -22.76
CA LEU A 195 14.63 -6.76 -23.80
C LEU A 195 13.78 -5.45 -23.89
N ASP A 196 13.89 -4.75 -25.01
CA ASP A 196 13.10 -3.55 -25.27
C ASP A 196 11.73 -3.93 -25.85
N ILE A 197 10.85 -4.45 -24.99
CA ILE A 197 9.46 -4.81 -25.33
C ILE A 197 8.70 -3.58 -25.84
N ALA A 198 9.08 -2.38 -25.40
CA ALA A 198 8.48 -1.14 -25.86
C ALA A 198 8.61 -0.95 -27.38
N ASN A 199 9.71 -1.34 -27.98
CA ASN A 199 9.92 -1.22 -29.42
C ASN A 199 9.01 -2.14 -30.24
N ILE A 200 8.61 -3.28 -29.68
CA ILE A 200 7.64 -4.20 -30.31
C ILE A 200 6.22 -3.62 -30.23
N LEU A 201 5.86 -2.99 -29.11
CA LEU A 201 4.53 -2.44 -28.91
C LEU A 201 4.30 -1.11 -29.62
N LYS A 202 5.34 -0.28 -29.79
CA LYS A 202 5.23 1.06 -30.43
C LYS A 202 4.53 1.06 -31.81
N PRO A 203 4.80 0.12 -32.73
CA PRO A 203 4.11 0.06 -34.02
C PRO A 203 2.59 -0.14 -33.88
N TYR A 204 2.16 -1.05 -33.01
CA TYR A 204 0.74 -1.35 -32.77
C TYR A 204 0.00 -0.18 -32.14
N LEU A 205 0.61 0.49 -31.16
CA LEU A 205 0.07 1.71 -30.55
C LEU A 205 0.02 2.88 -31.53
N SER A 206 0.98 2.95 -32.46
CA SER A 206 1.07 4.04 -33.43
C SER A 206 -0.03 3.99 -34.48
N ARG A 207 -0.41 2.80 -34.91
CA ARG A 207 -1.46 2.57 -35.92
C ARG A 207 -2.85 2.50 -35.32
N SER A 208 -2.98 2.55 -33.98
CA SER A 208 -4.23 2.31 -33.25
C SER A 208 -4.87 0.95 -33.58
N ASP A 209 -4.04 -0.03 -33.94
CA ASP A 209 -4.47 -1.38 -34.31
C ASP A 209 -4.96 -2.16 -33.08
N ILE A 210 -4.39 -1.83 -31.92
CA ILE A 210 -4.72 -2.45 -30.63
C ILE A 210 -5.04 -1.32 -29.64
N LYS A 211 -6.05 -1.53 -28.80
CA LYS A 211 -6.34 -0.69 -27.64
C LYS A 211 -5.59 -1.21 -26.45
N LEU A 212 -4.92 -0.33 -25.72
CA LEU A 212 -4.09 -0.71 -24.56
C LEU A 212 -4.46 0.11 -23.34
N ILE A 213 -4.62 -0.56 -22.21
CA ILE A 213 -4.71 0.05 -20.90
C ILE A 213 -3.38 -0.20 -20.18
N GLY A 214 -2.71 0.87 -19.74
CA GLY A 214 -1.51 0.75 -18.92
C GLY A 214 -1.80 1.12 -17.48
N ALA A 215 -1.07 0.53 -16.51
CA ALA A 215 -1.08 0.95 -15.13
C ALA A 215 0.35 1.17 -14.63
N THR A 216 0.56 2.21 -13.81
CA THR A 216 1.87 2.54 -13.24
C THR A 216 1.72 3.41 -11.99
N THR A 217 2.82 3.64 -11.27
CA THR A 217 2.87 4.66 -10.21
C THR A 217 3.27 6.03 -10.78
N LEU A 218 3.05 7.09 -10.00
CA LEU A 218 3.41 8.45 -10.42
C LEU A 218 4.93 8.61 -10.58
N ASP A 219 5.71 8.02 -9.66
CA ASP A 219 7.16 8.07 -9.69
C ASP A 219 7.72 7.36 -10.94
N GLU A 220 7.21 6.17 -11.25
CA GLU A 220 7.64 5.39 -12.40
C GLU A 220 7.18 6.02 -13.73
N TYR A 221 6.00 6.68 -13.74
CA TYR A 221 5.54 7.47 -14.88
C TYR A 221 6.56 8.54 -15.26
N TYR A 222 7.01 9.36 -14.29
CA TYR A 222 8.00 10.42 -14.57
C TYR A 222 9.39 9.88 -14.88
N ARG A 223 9.78 8.75 -14.28
CA ARG A 223 11.10 8.15 -14.50
C ARG A 223 11.23 7.50 -15.87
N HIS A 224 10.20 6.85 -16.35
CA HIS A 224 10.27 5.98 -17.53
C HIS A 224 9.37 6.45 -18.67
N ILE A 225 8.06 6.62 -18.43
CA ILE A 225 7.09 6.83 -19.52
C ILE A 225 7.09 8.25 -20.05
N ASP A 226 7.15 9.26 -19.19
CA ASP A 226 7.14 10.67 -19.62
C ASP A 226 8.38 11.07 -20.43
N LYS A 227 9.50 10.37 -20.20
CA LYS A 227 10.73 10.57 -20.97
C LYS A 227 10.64 10.02 -22.40
N ASP A 228 9.90 8.94 -22.61
CA ASP A 228 9.64 8.39 -23.95
C ASP A 228 8.50 9.15 -24.61
N LYS A 229 8.86 10.19 -25.37
CA LYS A 229 7.87 11.05 -26.05
C LYS A 229 7.03 10.32 -27.11
N ALA A 230 7.49 9.17 -27.61
CA ALA A 230 6.73 8.37 -28.56
C ALA A 230 5.60 7.63 -27.86
N LEU A 231 5.84 7.08 -26.68
CA LEU A 231 4.84 6.41 -25.86
C LEU A 231 3.90 7.40 -25.18
N SER A 232 4.44 8.42 -24.50
CA SER A 232 3.62 9.36 -23.73
C SER A 232 2.57 10.10 -24.55
N ARG A 233 2.84 10.36 -25.84
CA ARG A 233 1.88 10.96 -26.78
C ARG A 233 0.71 10.03 -27.16
N ARG A 234 0.83 8.73 -26.94
CA ARG A 234 -0.20 7.72 -27.28
C ARG A 234 -1.14 7.44 -26.13
N PHE A 235 -0.72 7.76 -24.92
CA PHE A 235 -1.52 7.57 -23.72
C PHE A 235 -2.29 8.83 -23.33
N GLN A 236 -3.42 8.59 -22.66
CA GLN A 236 -4.15 9.61 -21.92
C GLN A 236 -4.12 9.24 -20.43
N ASN A 237 -3.54 10.11 -19.61
CA ASN A 237 -3.38 9.90 -18.20
C ASN A 237 -4.72 9.93 -17.44
N VAL A 238 -4.92 8.94 -16.59
CA VAL A 238 -6.04 8.83 -15.64
C VAL A 238 -5.44 8.68 -14.24
N PHE A 239 -5.47 9.74 -13.47
CA PHE A 239 -4.98 9.70 -12.09
C PHE A 239 -5.99 9.01 -11.22
N ILE A 240 -5.52 8.01 -10.47
CA ILE A 240 -6.31 7.18 -9.55
C ILE A 240 -5.92 7.57 -8.13
N ASP A 241 -6.86 8.19 -7.43
CA ASP A 241 -6.66 8.62 -6.07
C ASP A 241 -6.84 7.45 -5.07
N GLU A 242 -6.19 7.56 -3.92
CA GLU A 242 -6.41 6.66 -2.79
C GLU A 242 -7.87 6.79 -2.32
N PRO A 243 -8.60 5.69 -2.11
CA PRO A 243 -9.98 5.75 -1.61
C PRO A 243 -10.02 6.36 -0.20
N THR A 244 -11.06 7.12 0.06
CA THR A 244 -11.38 7.65 1.38
C THR A 244 -11.68 6.51 2.36
N GLU A 245 -11.64 6.79 3.66
CA GLU A 245 -12.01 5.81 4.69
C GLU A 245 -13.43 5.25 4.49
N LYS A 246 -14.38 6.11 4.07
CA LYS A 246 -15.76 5.70 3.77
C LYS A 246 -15.82 4.75 2.56
N GLU A 247 -15.11 5.08 1.50
CA GLU A 247 -15.01 4.21 0.32
C GLU A 247 -14.31 2.90 0.65
N THR A 248 -13.23 2.95 1.43
CA THR A 248 -12.52 1.76 1.91
C THR A 248 -13.43 0.86 2.74
N TYR A 249 -14.26 1.44 3.62
CA TYR A 249 -15.23 0.67 4.40
C TYR A 249 -16.23 -0.07 3.50
N VAL A 250 -16.75 0.58 2.47
CA VAL A 250 -17.66 -0.07 1.51
C VAL A 250 -16.94 -1.19 0.76
N ILE A 251 -15.68 -0.96 0.33
CA ILE A 251 -14.88 -1.99 -0.32
C ILE A 251 -14.69 -3.21 0.60
N LEU A 252 -14.22 -3.00 1.84
CA LEU A 252 -14.05 -4.09 2.79
C LEU A 252 -15.34 -4.86 3.06
N LYS A 253 -16.47 -4.14 3.16
CA LYS A 253 -17.78 -4.73 3.42
C LYS A 253 -18.23 -5.67 2.29
N GLU A 254 -17.93 -5.32 1.05
CA GLU A 254 -18.28 -6.15 -0.11
C GLU A 254 -17.35 -7.36 -0.24
N ILE A 255 -16.04 -7.19 0.00
CA ILE A 255 -15.09 -8.30 -0.16
C ILE A 255 -15.04 -9.23 1.06
N LYS A 256 -15.52 -8.80 2.24
CA LYS A 256 -15.38 -9.57 3.49
C LYS A 256 -15.92 -10.99 3.42
N ALA A 257 -16.98 -11.22 2.62
CA ALA A 257 -17.61 -12.54 2.55
C ALA A 257 -16.64 -13.63 2.10
N SER A 258 -15.78 -13.35 1.12
CA SER A 258 -14.76 -14.30 0.63
C SER A 258 -13.68 -14.57 1.69
N TYR A 259 -13.28 -13.56 2.45
CA TYR A 259 -12.32 -13.72 3.56
C TYR A 259 -12.93 -14.43 4.76
N GLU A 260 -14.22 -14.15 5.07
CA GLU A 260 -14.96 -14.85 6.12
C GLU A 260 -15.08 -16.35 5.84
N GLU A 261 -15.35 -16.71 4.59
CA GLU A 261 -15.41 -18.09 4.13
C GLU A 261 -14.04 -18.76 4.19
N TYR A 262 -13.01 -18.12 3.64
CA TYR A 262 -11.65 -18.67 3.61
C TYR A 262 -11.06 -18.89 5.00
N HIS A 263 -11.24 -17.91 5.91
CA HIS A 263 -10.71 -17.97 7.27
C HIS A 263 -11.64 -18.64 8.27
N ASN A 264 -12.91 -18.93 7.88
CA ASN A 264 -13.96 -19.41 8.78
C ASN A 264 -14.14 -18.50 10.03
N VAL A 265 -14.25 -17.19 9.79
CA VAL A 265 -14.44 -16.16 10.81
C VAL A 265 -15.56 -15.20 10.40
N LYS A 266 -15.98 -14.30 11.31
CA LYS A 266 -16.95 -13.23 11.00
C LYS A 266 -16.39 -11.87 11.38
N TYR A 267 -16.41 -10.93 10.43
CA TYR A 267 -16.00 -9.55 10.66
C TYR A 267 -17.22 -8.66 10.87
N SER A 268 -17.38 -8.12 12.09
CA SER A 268 -18.41 -7.11 12.34
C SER A 268 -18.02 -5.77 11.71
N ASP A 269 -19.02 -4.91 11.50
CA ASP A 269 -18.80 -3.55 10.99
C ASP A 269 -17.84 -2.74 11.88
N GLN A 270 -17.87 -2.97 13.19
CA GLN A 270 -16.94 -2.34 14.14
C GLN A 270 -15.49 -2.79 13.94
N ILE A 271 -15.26 -4.07 13.62
CA ILE A 271 -13.92 -4.60 13.31
C ILE A 271 -13.38 -3.98 12.03
N LEU A 272 -14.21 -3.86 10.99
CA LEU A 272 -13.80 -3.23 9.73
C LEU A 272 -13.43 -1.75 9.94
N GLN A 273 -14.19 -1.02 10.74
CA GLN A 273 -13.86 0.37 11.09
C GLN A 273 -12.54 0.46 11.87
N GLU A 274 -12.34 -0.42 12.86
CA GLU A 274 -11.09 -0.46 13.64
C GLU A 274 -9.86 -0.79 12.77
N ILE A 275 -10.00 -1.70 11.80
CA ILE A 275 -8.97 -2.00 10.81
C ILE A 275 -8.59 -0.74 10.03
N ILE A 276 -9.58 -0.01 9.51
CA ILE A 276 -9.36 1.20 8.71
C ILE A 276 -8.67 2.28 9.55
N GLU A 277 -9.18 2.56 10.74
CA GLU A 277 -8.63 3.57 11.64
C GLU A 277 -7.16 3.27 11.99
N LYS A 278 -6.86 2.04 12.40
CA LYS A 278 -5.49 1.64 12.77
C LYS A 278 -4.57 1.57 11.54
N SER A 279 -5.05 1.07 10.41
CA SER A 279 -4.27 1.06 9.16
C SER A 279 -3.93 2.48 8.71
N LYS A 280 -4.87 3.43 8.82
CA LYS A 280 -4.63 4.85 8.51
C LYS A 280 -3.56 5.45 9.43
N LEU A 281 -3.64 5.16 10.72
CA LEU A 281 -2.78 5.76 11.73
C LEU A 281 -1.35 5.22 11.67
N TYR A 282 -1.18 3.93 11.41
CA TYR A 282 0.12 3.25 11.54
C TYR A 282 0.75 2.85 10.21
N LEU A 283 -0.06 2.49 9.19
CA LEU A 283 0.44 2.06 7.88
C LEU A 283 0.47 3.23 6.88
N VAL A 284 1.15 4.32 7.25
CA VAL A 284 1.17 5.59 6.48
C VAL A 284 1.86 5.49 5.13
N ARG A 285 2.67 4.46 4.89
CA ARG A 285 3.39 4.26 3.62
C ARG A 285 2.63 3.46 2.59
N ARG A 286 1.58 2.78 2.99
CA ARG A 286 0.73 1.97 2.13
C ARG A 286 -0.56 2.72 1.84
N SER A 287 -1.16 2.45 0.71
CA SER A 287 -2.42 3.08 0.31
C SER A 287 -3.63 2.20 0.63
N PHE A 288 -4.77 2.83 0.88
CA PHE A 288 -6.04 2.14 0.85
C PHE A 288 -6.43 1.75 -0.60
N PRO A 289 -7.18 0.66 -0.80
CA PRO A 289 -7.71 -0.24 0.23
C PRO A 289 -6.72 -1.33 0.67
N ASP A 290 -5.62 -1.54 -0.05
CA ASP A 290 -4.66 -2.63 0.09
C ASP A 290 -4.19 -2.82 1.54
N LYS A 291 -3.72 -1.76 2.21
CA LYS A 291 -3.27 -1.83 3.61
C LYS A 291 -4.34 -2.31 4.59
N ALA A 292 -5.61 -2.06 4.32
CA ALA A 292 -6.71 -2.52 5.18
C ALA A 292 -7.12 -3.95 4.84
N ILE A 293 -7.01 -4.34 3.58
CA ILE A 293 -7.23 -5.72 3.12
C ILE A 293 -6.17 -6.64 3.73
N ASP A 294 -4.89 -6.26 3.67
CA ASP A 294 -3.80 -7.01 4.28
C ASP A 294 -4.01 -7.25 5.78
N VAL A 295 -4.42 -6.21 6.52
CA VAL A 295 -4.70 -6.35 7.96
C VAL A 295 -5.91 -7.27 8.18
N MET A 296 -6.96 -7.17 7.35
CA MET A 296 -8.14 -8.04 7.46
C MET A 296 -7.79 -9.51 7.21
N ASP A 297 -6.97 -9.78 6.22
CA ASP A 297 -6.50 -11.13 5.88
C ASP A 297 -5.63 -11.72 7.01
N GLU A 298 -4.65 -10.95 7.49
CA GLU A 298 -3.74 -11.37 8.54
C GLU A 298 -4.47 -11.68 9.87
N ILE A 299 -5.42 -10.82 10.29
CA ILE A 299 -6.18 -11.10 11.52
C ILE A 299 -7.12 -12.29 11.37
N GLY A 300 -7.63 -12.56 10.17
CA GLY A 300 -8.40 -13.76 9.87
C GLY A 300 -7.58 -15.02 10.06
N THR A 301 -6.36 -15.04 9.51
CA THR A 301 -5.40 -16.13 9.69
C THR A 301 -5.06 -16.36 11.17
N ARG A 302 -4.77 -15.29 11.90
CA ARG A 302 -4.43 -15.37 13.35
C ARG A 302 -5.61 -15.83 14.20
N LYS A 303 -6.83 -15.47 13.82
CA LYS A 303 -8.04 -15.86 14.54
C LYS A 303 -8.30 -17.35 14.50
N LYS A 304 -7.96 -18.04 13.40
CA LYS A 304 -8.04 -19.51 13.31
C LYS A 304 -7.21 -20.21 14.38
N SER A 305 -6.06 -19.66 14.75
CA SER A 305 -5.09 -20.25 15.66
C SER A 305 -5.16 -19.72 17.11
N SER A 306 -6.05 -18.75 17.39
CA SER A 306 -6.09 -18.12 18.71
C SER A 306 -7.50 -17.71 19.15
N ASN A 307 -7.76 -17.78 20.47
CA ASN A 307 -9.02 -17.31 21.07
C ASN A 307 -9.00 -15.80 21.42
N LYS A 308 -8.01 -15.04 20.95
CA LYS A 308 -7.90 -13.61 21.22
C LYS A 308 -9.04 -12.83 20.56
N SER A 309 -9.39 -11.67 21.11
CA SER A 309 -10.32 -10.73 20.46
C SER A 309 -9.73 -10.17 19.17
N PHE A 310 -10.57 -9.80 18.21
CA PHE A 310 -10.10 -9.16 16.96
C PHE A 310 -9.32 -7.87 17.23
N SER A 311 -9.77 -7.03 18.13
CA SER A 311 -9.09 -5.79 18.50
C SER A 311 -7.64 -6.04 18.93
N LYS A 312 -7.40 -7.10 19.73
CA LYS A 312 -6.06 -7.51 20.14
C LYS A 312 -5.24 -8.05 18.97
N LEU A 313 -5.87 -8.79 18.04
CA LEU A 313 -5.20 -9.30 16.84
C LEU A 313 -4.83 -8.18 15.87
N ILE A 314 -5.69 -7.16 15.74
CA ILE A 314 -5.36 -5.96 14.96
C ILE A 314 -4.13 -5.27 15.54
N ASP A 315 -4.07 -5.08 16.87
CA ASP A 315 -2.90 -4.48 17.53
C ASP A 315 -1.62 -5.27 17.30
N GLU A 316 -1.68 -6.59 17.46
CA GLU A 316 -0.53 -7.48 17.22
C GLU A 316 -0.10 -7.44 15.74
N THR A 317 -1.05 -7.43 14.81
CA THR A 317 -0.76 -7.33 13.37
C THR A 317 -0.10 -6.00 13.02
N ILE A 318 -0.64 -4.89 13.53
CA ILE A 318 -0.03 -3.56 13.34
C ILE A 318 1.36 -3.51 13.97
N GLU A 319 1.55 -4.11 15.15
CA GLU A 319 2.86 -4.19 15.81
C GLU A 319 3.88 -4.95 14.94
N ASP A 320 3.49 -6.09 14.36
CA ASP A 320 4.37 -6.90 13.52
C ASP A 320 4.72 -6.19 12.20
N LEU A 321 3.73 -5.54 11.57
CA LEU A 321 3.92 -4.83 10.30
C LEU A 321 4.74 -3.53 10.43
N THR A 322 4.70 -2.89 11.60
CA THR A 322 5.31 -1.57 11.80
C THR A 322 6.47 -1.58 12.78
N GLY A 323 6.57 -2.60 13.63
CA GLY A 323 7.43 -2.63 14.80
C GLY A 323 6.96 -1.70 15.93
N ILE A 324 5.81 -1.03 15.77
CA ILE A 324 5.26 -0.08 16.73
C ILE A 324 4.44 -0.85 17.75
N LYS A 325 4.97 -1.02 18.96
CA LYS A 325 4.17 -1.53 20.05
C LYS A 325 3.13 -0.51 20.46
N ASN A 326 1.87 -0.98 20.54
CA ASN A 326 0.80 -0.13 21.00
C ASN A 326 1.10 0.38 22.42
N LEU A 327 1.24 1.70 22.53
CA LEU A 327 1.57 2.35 23.80
C LEU A 327 0.30 2.44 24.63
N THR A 328 -0.06 1.36 25.30
CA THR A 328 -1.23 1.33 26.17
C THR A 328 -0.94 2.00 27.51
N LEU A 329 -1.99 2.55 28.11
CA LEU A 329 -1.93 3.11 29.48
C LEU A 329 -1.36 2.08 30.48
N GLU A 330 -1.73 0.80 30.33
CA GLU A 330 -1.23 -0.28 31.17
C GLU A 330 0.28 -0.49 31.05
N ARG A 331 0.83 -0.38 29.84
CA ARG A 331 2.26 -0.49 29.62
C ARG A 331 3.01 0.70 30.24
N LEU A 332 2.47 1.91 30.08
CA LEU A 332 3.05 3.10 30.70
C LEU A 332 3.08 2.98 32.23
N LYS A 333 2.06 2.36 32.84
CA LYS A 333 2.03 2.10 34.29
C LYS A 333 3.15 1.15 34.73
N LYS A 334 3.44 0.10 33.96
CA LYS A 334 4.36 -0.98 34.28
C LYS A 334 5.83 -0.65 34.01
N VAL A 335 6.11 0.33 33.12
CA VAL A 335 7.49 0.66 32.75
C VAL A 335 8.17 1.49 33.83
N GLU A 336 9.34 1.03 34.26
CA GLU A 336 10.26 1.81 35.09
C GLU A 336 11.12 2.72 34.24
N LEU A 337 11.06 4.03 34.52
CA LEU A 337 11.78 5.07 33.80
C LEU A 337 12.84 5.70 34.68
N ASN A 338 13.96 6.10 34.06
CA ASN A 338 14.99 6.91 34.70
C ASN A 338 14.45 8.29 35.12
N TYR A 339 13.49 8.81 34.31
CA TYR A 339 12.79 10.07 34.60
C TYR A 339 11.28 9.83 34.78
N PRO A 340 10.83 9.35 35.96
CA PRO A 340 9.41 9.08 36.22
C PRO A 340 8.52 10.32 36.05
N SER A 341 9.06 11.52 36.28
CA SER A 341 8.38 12.81 36.07
C SER A 341 7.96 13.07 34.62
N LEU A 342 8.49 12.33 33.66
CA LEU A 342 8.08 12.44 32.25
C LEU A 342 6.87 11.57 31.90
N LYS A 343 6.49 10.59 32.75
CA LYS A 343 5.27 9.76 32.51
C LYS A 343 4.03 10.58 32.16
N PRO A 344 3.73 11.69 32.85
CA PRO A 344 2.62 12.57 32.50
C PRO A 344 2.66 13.10 31.07
N LYS A 345 3.83 13.50 30.61
CA LYS A 345 4.01 14.06 29.26
C LYS A 345 3.84 13.00 28.17
N TYR A 346 4.32 11.78 28.43
CA TYR A 346 4.08 10.65 27.56
C TYR A 346 2.59 10.28 27.50
N LEU A 347 1.90 10.37 28.63
CA LEU A 347 0.46 10.15 28.68
C LEU A 347 -0.33 11.17 27.87
N GLN A 348 0.03 12.46 27.97
CA GLN A 348 -0.56 13.51 27.15
C GLN A 348 -0.38 13.22 25.65
N PHE A 349 0.80 12.77 25.26
CA PHE A 349 1.08 12.42 23.88
C PHE A 349 0.21 11.26 23.40
N ILE A 350 0.11 10.18 24.18
CA ILE A 350 -0.72 9.01 23.82
C ILE A 350 -2.16 9.44 23.61
N LYS A 351 -2.73 10.17 24.59
CA LYS A 351 -4.10 10.64 24.50
C LYS A 351 -4.32 11.61 23.36
N LYS A 352 -3.38 12.47 23.08
CA LYS A 352 -3.45 13.38 21.95
C LYS A 352 -3.45 12.61 20.61
N LYS A 353 -2.64 11.55 20.50
CA LYS A 353 -2.63 10.67 19.33
C LYS A 353 -3.93 9.89 19.16
N GLU A 354 -4.58 9.49 20.25
CA GLU A 354 -5.89 8.81 20.23
C GLU A 354 -7.05 9.72 19.81
N PHE A 355 -7.00 11.03 20.11
CA PHE A 355 -8.10 11.95 19.88
C PHE A 355 -7.95 12.87 18.65
N GLU A 356 -6.73 13.08 18.16
CA GLU A 356 -6.47 13.97 17.02
C GLU A 356 -5.80 13.18 15.88
N VAL A 357 -6.58 12.81 14.87
CA VAL A 357 -6.12 12.08 13.66
C VAL A 357 -5.04 12.85 12.88
N ASN A 358 -4.86 14.14 13.12
CA ASN A 358 -3.86 15.03 12.49
C ASN A 358 -2.80 15.54 13.46
N THR A 359 -2.39 14.75 14.45
CA THR A 359 -1.31 15.19 15.34
C THR A 359 0.02 15.20 14.62
N ASN A 360 0.66 16.33 14.66
CA ASN A 360 2.03 16.55 14.23
C ASN A 360 3.01 15.72 15.10
N ASN A 361 4.24 15.66 14.67
CA ASN A 361 5.33 14.93 15.30
C ASN A 361 5.48 15.22 16.78
N LEU A 362 5.91 14.23 17.54
CA LEU A 362 6.33 14.42 18.91
C LEU A 362 7.76 14.99 18.90
N ALA A 363 7.97 16.08 19.60
CA ALA A 363 9.31 16.61 19.79
C ALA A 363 9.58 16.86 21.27
N PHE A 364 10.73 16.39 21.74
CA PHE A 364 11.26 16.73 23.06
C PHE A 364 12.39 17.74 22.90
N ALA A 365 12.23 18.91 23.48
CA ALA A 365 13.31 19.88 23.55
C ALA A 365 13.93 19.82 24.93
N MET A 366 15.22 19.56 25.01
CA MET A 366 15.97 19.67 26.27
C MET A 366 16.38 21.14 26.49
N VAL A 367 15.99 21.71 27.61
CA VAL A 367 16.23 23.11 27.93
C VAL A 367 17.35 23.31 28.94
N ASN A 368 17.77 22.30 29.69
CA ASN A 368 18.83 22.38 30.71
C ASN A 368 19.82 21.21 30.62
N SER A 369 21.06 21.47 31.08
CA SER A 369 22.15 20.49 31.23
C SER A 369 21.89 19.39 32.26
N ASP A 370 20.74 19.41 32.95
CA ASP A 370 20.45 18.51 34.07
C ASP A 370 19.90 17.14 33.62
N PHE A 371 19.62 16.98 32.32
CA PHE A 371 19.17 15.71 31.76
C PHE A 371 20.33 14.97 31.12
N ASN A 372 20.62 13.76 31.59
CA ASN A 372 21.45 12.85 30.85
C ASN A 372 20.65 12.32 29.65
N VAL A 373 21.10 12.66 28.44
CA VAL A 373 20.44 12.31 27.19
C VAL A 373 20.33 10.79 27.01
N GLU A 374 21.33 10.05 27.42
CA GLU A 374 21.36 8.59 27.31
C GLU A 374 20.23 7.95 28.14
N TYR A 375 19.99 8.43 29.35
CA TYR A 375 18.88 7.96 30.19
C TYR A 375 17.52 8.32 29.59
N LEU A 376 17.41 9.50 28.96
CA LEU A 376 16.18 9.89 28.27
C LEU A 376 15.92 9.03 27.01
N ILE A 377 16.96 8.75 26.25
CA ILE A 377 16.89 7.84 25.10
C ILE A 377 16.48 6.45 25.57
N GLU A 378 17.07 5.95 26.66
CA GLU A 378 16.71 4.67 27.25
C GLU A 378 15.24 4.61 27.69
N ASP A 379 14.74 5.67 28.33
CA ASP A 379 13.32 5.78 28.69
C ASP A 379 12.41 5.74 27.46
N LEU A 380 12.78 6.44 26.39
CA LEU A 380 12.05 6.41 25.12
C LEU A 380 12.09 5.02 24.47
N TYR A 381 13.24 4.34 24.54
CA TYR A 381 13.34 2.95 24.09
C TYR A 381 12.39 2.02 24.84
N LYS A 382 12.35 2.12 26.17
CA LYS A 382 11.45 1.33 27.01
C LYS A 382 9.98 1.62 26.73
N LEU A 383 9.64 2.88 26.55
CA LEU A 383 8.27 3.32 26.29
C LEU A 383 7.75 2.91 24.92
N PHE A 384 8.50 3.20 23.87
CA PHE A 384 8.08 2.97 22.49
C PHE A 384 8.59 1.65 21.92
N ALA A 385 9.32 0.86 22.71
CA ALA A 385 9.96 -0.38 22.30
C ALA A 385 10.78 -0.24 21.02
N PHE A 386 11.51 0.86 20.89
CA PHE A 386 12.42 1.05 19.77
C PHE A 386 13.45 -0.08 19.69
N LYS A 387 13.75 -0.50 18.46
CA LYS A 387 14.96 -1.25 18.18
C LYS A 387 16.13 -0.27 18.00
N LYS A 388 17.36 -0.73 18.24
CA LYS A 388 18.55 0.13 18.12
C LYS A 388 18.65 0.78 16.74
N GLU A 389 18.26 0.09 15.71
CA GLU A 389 18.27 0.53 14.33
C GLU A 389 17.25 1.67 14.03
N MET A 390 16.26 1.89 14.90
CA MET A 390 15.26 2.95 14.77
C MET A 390 15.75 4.29 15.36
N TYR A 391 16.93 4.32 15.96
CA TYR A 391 17.56 5.52 16.48
C TYR A 391 18.53 6.10 15.45
N LEU A 392 18.43 7.41 15.25
CA LEU A 392 19.35 8.20 14.44
C LEU A 392 19.84 9.39 15.23
N GLU A 393 21.13 9.46 15.46
CA GLU A 393 21.82 10.65 15.97
C GLU A 393 22.42 11.44 14.81
N ILE A 394 22.13 12.74 14.78
CA ILE A 394 22.66 13.68 13.80
C ILE A 394 23.38 14.79 14.57
N ASP A 395 24.70 14.76 14.52
CA ASP A 395 25.53 15.81 15.10
C ASP A 395 25.63 16.99 14.12
N LEU A 396 24.98 18.07 14.47
CA LEU A 396 24.88 19.29 13.66
C LEU A 396 26.13 20.17 13.71
N GLU A 397 27.14 19.82 14.46
CA GLU A 397 28.42 20.55 14.51
C GLU A 397 29.08 20.59 13.13
N ASN A 398 28.89 19.52 12.33
CA ASN A 398 29.43 19.43 10.97
C ASN A 398 28.53 20.07 9.88
N TYR A 399 27.40 20.68 10.27
CA TYR A 399 26.42 21.25 9.34
C TYR A 399 26.51 22.79 9.35
N ILE A 400 27.68 23.30 9.00
CA ILE A 400 28.04 24.73 9.11
C ILE A 400 27.71 25.56 7.88
N ASP A 401 27.39 24.94 6.75
CA ASP A 401 27.07 25.63 5.49
C ASP A 401 25.65 25.30 5.00
N TYR A 402 25.21 26.09 4.00
CA TYR A 402 23.87 25.91 3.40
C TYR A 402 23.72 24.54 2.68
N ALA A 403 24.79 24.09 2.03
CA ALA A 403 24.75 22.86 1.22
C ALA A 403 24.65 21.59 2.09
N SER A 404 25.02 21.68 3.37
CA SER A 404 24.93 20.58 4.33
C SER A 404 23.51 20.03 4.52
N ILE A 405 22.46 20.81 4.16
CA ILE A 405 21.07 20.32 4.16
C ILE A 405 20.90 19.10 3.22
N ASN A 406 21.70 19.01 2.16
CA ASN A 406 21.66 17.89 1.21
C ASN A 406 22.04 16.56 1.88
N ASN A 407 22.86 16.60 2.93
CA ASN A 407 23.18 15.40 3.71
C ASN A 407 21.95 14.87 4.45
N LEU A 408 21.01 15.74 4.83
CA LEU A 408 19.78 15.35 5.51
C LEU A 408 18.70 14.83 4.57
N ILE A 409 18.48 15.54 3.43
CA ILE A 409 17.34 15.28 2.52
C ILE A 409 17.76 14.73 1.15
N GLY A 410 19.07 14.50 0.94
CA GLY A 410 19.62 14.01 -0.33
C GLY A 410 20.16 15.11 -1.22
N SER A 411 21.03 14.74 -2.16
CA SER A 411 21.57 15.66 -3.17
C SER A 411 20.54 15.88 -4.27
N THR A 412 20.60 17.05 -4.94
CA THR A 412 19.78 17.33 -6.12
C THR A 412 20.27 16.54 -7.33
N LYS A 413 19.37 16.27 -8.26
CA LYS A 413 19.68 15.51 -9.48
C LYS A 413 20.86 16.13 -10.24
N GLY A 414 21.85 15.28 -10.57
CA GLY A 414 23.08 15.68 -11.26
C GLY A 414 24.29 15.90 -10.35
N TYR A 415 24.13 15.84 -9.05
CA TYR A 415 25.24 15.91 -8.08
C TYR A 415 25.63 14.53 -7.57
N VAL A 416 26.90 14.40 -7.18
CA VAL A 416 27.45 13.18 -6.55
C VAL A 416 26.64 12.87 -5.29
N GLY A 417 26.26 11.59 -5.09
CA GLY A 417 25.47 11.15 -3.93
C GLY A 417 23.94 11.20 -4.12
N TYR A 418 23.44 11.59 -5.30
CA TYR A 418 21.98 11.60 -5.57
C TYR A 418 21.34 10.22 -5.33
N GLU A 419 21.98 9.13 -5.76
CA GLU A 419 21.47 7.77 -5.60
C GLU A 419 21.38 7.32 -4.13
N GLN A 420 22.30 7.79 -3.29
CA GLN A 420 22.36 7.40 -1.87
C GLN A 420 21.23 8.00 -1.02
N GLY A 421 20.67 9.15 -1.45
CA GLY A 421 19.64 9.86 -0.68
C GLY A 421 20.18 10.59 0.55
N GLY A 422 19.29 11.18 1.35
CA GLY A 422 19.65 11.89 2.57
C GLY A 422 19.57 10.99 3.81
N ILE A 423 20.47 11.18 4.76
CA ILE A 423 20.54 10.38 5.99
C ILE A 423 19.19 10.37 6.73
N LEU A 424 18.56 11.54 6.90
CA LEU A 424 17.26 11.66 7.57
C LEU A 424 16.14 11.02 6.73
N SER A 425 16.11 11.30 5.42
CA SER A 425 15.10 10.79 4.52
C SER A 425 15.12 9.27 4.46
N GLU A 426 16.29 8.68 4.21
CA GLU A 426 16.45 7.22 4.08
C GLU A 426 16.16 6.51 5.41
N HIS A 427 16.60 7.09 6.53
CA HIS A 427 16.34 6.52 7.85
C HIS A 427 14.84 6.45 8.15
N ILE A 428 14.10 7.57 7.98
CA ILE A 428 12.66 7.61 8.24
C ILE A 428 11.90 6.74 7.22
N LEU A 429 12.37 6.65 5.99
CA LEU A 429 11.82 5.74 5.00
C LEU A 429 12.01 4.26 5.41
N LYS A 430 13.13 3.91 5.97
CA LYS A 430 13.41 2.54 6.42
C LYS A 430 12.69 2.22 7.74
N TYR A 431 12.67 3.18 8.65
CA TYR A 431 12.08 3.03 9.98
C TYR A 431 11.02 4.14 10.22
N PRO A 432 9.73 3.89 9.91
CA PRO A 432 8.67 4.89 10.11
C PRO A 432 8.52 5.35 11.56
N LEU A 433 8.69 4.42 12.50
CA LEU A 433 8.84 4.75 13.90
C LEU A 433 10.32 4.97 14.17
N SER A 434 10.73 6.22 14.32
CA SER A 434 12.13 6.61 14.56
C SER A 434 12.25 7.56 15.72
N LEU A 435 13.34 7.43 16.43
CA LEU A 435 13.84 8.44 17.37
C LEU A 435 15.03 9.14 16.71
N VAL A 436 14.85 10.41 16.36
CA VAL A 436 15.89 11.24 15.73
C VAL A 436 16.38 12.27 16.74
N TYR A 437 17.65 12.19 17.09
CA TYR A 437 18.30 13.12 17.98
C TYR A 437 19.16 14.11 17.20
N PHE A 438 18.79 15.39 17.24
CA PHE A 438 19.59 16.49 16.71
C PHE A 438 20.46 17.06 17.82
N LYS A 439 21.75 16.76 17.77
CA LYS A 439 22.76 17.20 18.70
C LYS A 439 23.43 18.48 18.20
N ASN A 440 23.89 19.33 19.10
CA ASN A 440 24.63 20.55 18.78
C ASN A 440 23.87 21.54 17.85
N ILE A 441 22.56 21.71 18.06
CA ILE A 441 21.70 22.55 17.22
C ILE A 441 22.23 23.97 17.05
N LYS A 442 22.94 24.53 18.05
CA LYS A 442 23.48 25.89 18.00
C LYS A 442 24.57 26.04 16.96
N SER A 443 25.34 25.00 16.71
CA SER A 443 26.47 25.03 15.76
C SER A 443 26.00 25.00 14.32
N ALA A 444 24.75 24.58 14.07
CA ALA A 444 24.20 24.42 12.75
C ALA A 444 23.97 25.75 12.02
N HIS A 445 24.15 25.74 10.71
CA HIS A 445 23.79 26.85 9.83
C HIS A 445 22.31 27.25 10.01
N PRO A 446 21.96 28.56 9.93
CA PRO A 446 20.59 29.04 10.12
C PRO A 446 19.54 28.37 9.24
N SER A 447 19.87 27.98 8.01
CA SER A 447 18.97 27.27 7.11
C SER A 447 18.57 25.89 7.65
N ILE A 448 19.51 25.17 8.26
CA ILE A 448 19.26 23.86 8.86
C ILE A 448 18.38 24.01 10.09
N ASN A 449 18.64 25.03 10.91
CA ASN A 449 17.75 25.34 12.03
C ASN A 449 16.34 25.71 11.57
N GLN A 450 16.19 26.41 10.43
CA GLN A 450 14.89 26.70 9.84
C GLN A 450 14.21 25.45 9.31
N PHE A 451 14.97 24.55 8.68
CA PHE A 451 14.47 23.26 8.22
C PHE A 451 13.97 22.41 9.39
N ILE A 452 14.75 22.24 10.45
CA ILE A 452 14.34 21.51 11.67
C ILE A 452 13.06 22.11 12.26
N LYS A 453 12.97 23.45 12.35
CA LYS A 453 11.73 24.13 12.77
C LYS A 453 10.54 23.78 11.88
N SER A 454 10.76 23.61 10.58
CA SER A 454 9.69 23.22 9.64
C SER A 454 9.25 21.79 9.86
N LEU A 455 10.17 20.85 10.16
CA LEU A 455 9.84 19.46 10.49
C LEU A 455 8.93 19.35 11.71
N LEU A 456 9.14 20.20 12.72
CA LEU A 456 8.33 20.22 13.94
C LEU A 456 6.90 20.76 13.73
N LYS A 457 6.68 21.50 12.64
CA LYS A 457 5.37 22.10 12.30
C LYS A 457 4.58 21.29 11.28
N LYS A 458 5.25 20.49 10.47
CA LYS A 458 4.66 19.74 9.36
C LYS A 458 4.67 18.25 9.66
N ASN A 459 3.69 17.52 9.11
CA ASN A 459 3.62 16.08 9.22
C ASN A 459 4.46 15.35 8.16
N HIS A 460 5.01 16.09 7.21
CA HIS A 460 5.84 15.56 6.12
C HIS A 460 6.77 16.62 5.57
N PHE A 461 7.78 16.18 4.84
CA PHE A 461 8.62 17.01 3.98
C PHE A 461 8.91 16.29 2.66
N LEU A 462 9.36 17.03 1.66
CA LEU A 462 9.84 16.46 0.39
C LEU A 462 11.35 16.35 0.45
N ASP A 463 11.88 15.20 0.10
CA ASP A 463 13.31 15.02 -0.14
C ASP A 463 13.73 15.50 -1.54
N ASN A 464 15.03 15.55 -1.81
CA ASN A 464 15.52 16.01 -3.12
C ASN A 464 15.31 14.99 -4.26
N LYS A 465 14.83 13.78 -3.97
CA LYS A 465 14.31 12.83 -4.96
C LYS A 465 12.83 13.05 -5.28
N GLY A 466 12.16 14.02 -4.63
CA GLY A 466 10.73 14.30 -4.78
C GLY A 466 9.82 13.38 -3.98
N ARG A 467 10.36 12.56 -3.06
CA ARG A 467 9.58 11.64 -2.25
C ARG A 467 9.01 12.36 -1.03
N THR A 468 7.75 12.10 -0.72
CA THR A 468 7.11 12.60 0.50
C THR A 468 7.51 11.75 1.69
N ILE A 469 8.18 12.35 2.65
CA ILE A 469 8.63 11.70 3.89
C ILE A 469 7.67 12.05 5.01
N TYR A 470 6.87 11.08 5.44
CA TYR A 470 5.90 11.28 6.53
C TYR A 470 6.57 11.15 7.89
N LEU A 471 6.28 12.12 8.78
CA LEU A 471 6.88 12.26 10.10
C LEU A 471 5.93 11.82 11.24
N THR A 472 4.77 11.30 10.92
CA THR A 472 3.67 11.04 11.88
C THR A 472 4.07 10.17 13.07
N ASN A 473 5.03 9.27 12.86
CA ASN A 473 5.54 8.35 13.89
C ASN A 473 6.99 8.64 14.27
N THR A 474 7.56 9.78 13.83
CA THR A 474 8.93 10.18 14.17
C THR A 474 8.92 10.99 15.46
N ILE A 475 9.80 10.64 16.39
CA ILE A 475 10.04 11.39 17.62
C ILE A 475 11.36 12.15 17.47
N PHE A 476 11.31 13.46 17.67
CA PHE A 476 12.49 14.31 17.62
C PHE A 476 12.98 14.66 19.02
N LEU A 477 14.25 14.45 19.27
CA LEU A 477 14.94 14.89 20.46
C LEU A 477 15.90 16.03 20.06
N LEU A 478 15.82 17.16 20.77
CA LEU A 478 16.57 18.37 20.45
C LEU A 478 17.35 18.83 21.66
N ASP A 479 18.66 19.09 21.54
CA ASP A 479 19.40 19.76 22.59
C ASP A 479 19.28 21.27 22.43
N THR A 480 18.59 21.91 23.34
CA THR A 480 18.44 23.35 23.38
C THR A 480 19.02 23.87 24.68
N TYR A 481 20.15 24.62 24.63
CA TYR A 481 20.70 25.27 25.82
C TYR A 481 20.16 26.69 25.97
N LYS A 482 19.82 27.12 27.18
CA LYS A 482 19.59 28.53 27.49
C LYS A 482 20.89 29.31 27.46
N ILE A 483 20.99 30.32 26.62
CA ILE A 483 21.98 31.37 26.79
C ILE A 483 21.41 32.35 27.82
N LYS A 484 22.18 32.66 28.86
CA LYS A 484 21.85 33.78 29.75
C LYS A 484 21.57 35.01 28.87
N ASN A 485 20.34 35.52 28.92
CA ASN A 485 19.86 36.78 28.33
C ASN A 485 19.46 36.88 26.85
N LYS A 486 19.45 35.82 26.04
CA LYS A 486 18.67 35.85 24.77
C LYS A 486 18.24 34.42 24.40
N GLU A 487 16.93 34.24 24.38
CA GLU A 487 16.36 32.97 23.90
C GLU A 487 16.61 32.84 22.40
N ILE A 488 17.39 31.85 22.00
CA ILE A 488 17.44 31.44 20.59
C ILE A 488 16.14 30.71 20.31
N GLY A 489 15.25 31.44 19.77
CA GLY A 489 13.96 31.36 19.24
C GLY A 489 13.40 30.03 18.71
N PHE A 490 13.44 28.95 19.46
CA PHE A 490 12.54 27.84 19.21
C PHE A 490 11.18 28.03 19.89
N ILE A 491 11.11 28.87 20.94
CA ILE A 491 9.88 29.16 21.67
C ILE A 491 9.87 30.65 22.04
N ASN A 492 9.12 31.43 21.28
CA ASN A 492 8.72 32.76 21.71
C ASN A 492 7.50 32.59 22.61
N GLU A 493 7.61 32.92 23.90
CA GLU A 493 6.55 32.76 24.91
C GLU A 493 5.27 33.57 24.61
N ASN A 494 5.28 34.46 23.60
CA ASN A 494 4.15 35.35 23.28
C ASN A 494 3.43 35.07 21.95
N LYS A 495 3.76 34.02 21.22
CA LYS A 495 2.94 33.57 20.04
C LYS A 495 2.62 32.11 20.20
N LYS A 496 1.30 31.77 20.18
CA LYS A 496 0.71 30.46 20.18
C LYS A 496 1.72 29.38 19.80
N SER A 497 2.31 28.75 20.83
CA SER A 497 3.26 27.64 20.66
C SER A 497 2.69 26.63 19.70
N SER A 498 3.50 26.14 18.78
CA SER A 498 3.15 24.98 17.97
C SER A 498 2.71 23.89 18.93
N LYS A 499 1.46 23.45 18.84
CA LYS A 499 0.75 22.54 19.77
C LYS A 499 1.46 21.20 20.06
N ASN A 500 2.64 20.96 19.50
CA ASN A 500 3.27 19.64 19.40
C ASN A 500 4.66 19.52 20.01
N ILE A 501 5.23 20.62 20.52
CA ILE A 501 6.53 20.58 21.20
C ILE A 501 6.26 20.46 22.69
N ILE A 502 6.64 19.32 23.27
CA ILE A 502 6.69 19.16 24.72
C ILE A 502 7.99 19.79 25.18
N THR A 503 7.91 21.04 25.62
CA THR A 503 9.02 21.66 26.31
C THR A 503 9.13 21.04 27.69
N LEU A 504 10.32 20.60 28.08
CA LEU A 504 10.58 20.12 29.43
C LEU A 504 10.55 21.25 30.50
N LYS A 505 10.03 22.44 30.09
CA LYS A 505 9.77 23.58 30.95
C LYS A 505 8.33 24.07 30.87
N THR A 506 7.75 24.27 32.03
CA THR A 506 6.56 25.06 32.44
C THR A 506 5.42 25.32 31.44
N ILE A 507 4.22 24.88 31.79
CA ILE A 507 2.93 25.01 31.11
C ILE A 507 2.08 26.11 31.77
N GLU A 508 1.31 26.88 30.98
CA GLU A 508 0.48 28.01 31.47
C GLU A 508 -0.99 27.65 31.81
N ARG A 509 -1.61 28.38 32.75
CA ARG A 509 -2.59 27.94 33.77
C ARG A 509 -4.09 27.84 33.46
N LYS A 510 -4.69 28.57 32.56
CA LYS A 510 -6.17 28.67 32.54
C LYS A 510 -6.96 27.74 31.61
N GLN A 511 -6.42 27.35 30.49
CA GLN A 511 -7.09 26.41 29.56
C GLN A 511 -6.98 24.94 30.02
N ASP A 512 -6.05 24.68 30.89
CA ASP A 512 -5.61 23.33 31.25
C ASP A 512 -6.45 22.70 32.36
N ILE A 513 -7.01 23.51 33.29
CA ILE A 513 -7.81 23.00 34.42
C ILE A 513 -9.10 22.32 33.95
N ASN A 514 -9.76 22.88 32.94
CA ASN A 514 -10.99 22.27 32.38
C ASN A 514 -10.67 20.98 31.62
N GLN A 515 -9.57 20.97 30.84
CA GLN A 515 -9.12 19.75 30.17
C GLN A 515 -8.71 18.66 31.17
N LEU A 516 -8.13 19.03 32.30
CA LEU A 516 -7.77 18.10 33.36
C LEU A 516 -8.99 17.51 34.06
N LYS A 517 -10.02 18.32 34.35
CA LYS A 517 -11.32 17.84 34.86
C LYS A 517 -11.95 16.85 33.90
N ASP A 518 -11.96 17.14 32.61
CA ASP A 518 -12.50 16.26 31.56
C ASP A 518 -11.70 14.93 31.48
N ILE A 519 -10.37 15.01 31.57
CA ILE A 519 -9.51 13.82 31.57
C ILE A 519 -9.75 12.94 32.79
N LEU A 520 -9.87 13.54 33.98
CA LEU A 520 -10.17 12.80 35.22
C LEU A 520 -11.56 12.13 35.14
N ALA A 521 -12.57 12.85 34.64
CA ALA A 521 -13.90 12.34 34.45
C ALA A 521 -13.95 11.16 33.47
N LYS A 522 -13.23 11.26 32.33
CA LYS A 522 -13.12 10.18 31.33
C LYS A 522 -12.46 8.91 31.91
N ASN A 523 -11.52 9.06 32.84
CA ASN A 523 -10.89 7.92 33.49
C ASN A 523 -11.63 7.46 34.75
N LYS A 524 -12.81 8.01 35.03
CA LYS A 524 -13.63 7.71 36.22
C LYS A 524 -12.87 7.93 37.54
N ILE A 525 -12.00 8.93 37.58
CA ILE A 525 -11.24 9.34 38.76
C ILE A 525 -11.86 10.62 39.31
N ASN A 526 -12.30 10.59 40.53
CA ASN A 526 -12.86 11.72 41.23
C ASN A 526 -11.95 12.12 42.41
N ILE A 527 -11.44 13.33 42.38
CA ILE A 527 -10.64 13.89 43.48
C ILE A 527 -11.55 14.73 44.34
N LEU A 528 -11.87 14.24 45.54
CA LEU A 528 -12.88 14.81 46.42
C LEU A 528 -12.55 16.24 46.91
N ASN A 529 -11.24 16.55 47.07
CA ASN A 529 -10.77 17.86 47.50
C ASN A 529 -9.94 18.55 46.39
N PHE A 530 -10.46 18.57 45.17
CA PHE A 530 -9.74 19.06 43.97
C PHE A 530 -9.32 20.54 44.10
N GLU A 531 -10.12 21.38 44.70
CA GLU A 531 -9.77 22.81 44.94
C GLU A 531 -8.58 22.94 45.87
N GLN A 532 -8.51 22.17 46.94
CA GLN A 532 -7.37 22.16 47.87
C GLN A 532 -6.08 21.68 47.16
N LEU A 533 -6.20 20.76 46.22
CA LEU A 533 -5.11 20.34 45.35
C LEU A 533 -4.61 21.51 44.47
N LEU A 534 -5.53 22.28 43.87
CA LEU A 534 -5.21 23.40 43.01
C LEU A 534 -4.43 24.51 43.76
N ASP A 535 -4.77 24.72 45.03
CA ASP A 535 -4.19 25.76 45.86
C ASP A 535 -2.78 25.38 46.43
N SER A 536 -2.57 24.09 46.64
CA SER A 536 -1.35 23.59 47.30
C SER A 536 -0.19 23.28 46.37
N LEU A 537 -0.43 23.09 45.08
CA LEU A 537 0.58 22.69 44.11
C LEU A 537 0.97 23.83 43.19
N SER A 538 2.28 24.01 42.98
CA SER A 538 2.75 24.84 41.88
C SER A 538 2.26 24.28 40.54
N LYS A 539 2.18 25.11 39.52
CA LYS A 539 1.70 24.74 38.19
C LYS A 539 2.33 23.45 37.62
N THR A 540 3.61 23.27 37.82
CA THR A 540 4.36 22.11 37.34
C THR A 540 4.00 20.85 38.11
N GLN A 541 3.89 20.99 39.44
CA GLN A 541 3.52 19.88 40.32
C GLN A 541 2.07 19.40 40.11
N LEU A 542 1.15 20.34 39.76
CA LEU A 542 -0.25 19.98 39.48
C LEU A 542 -0.39 19.04 38.30
N TYR A 543 0.35 19.27 37.22
CA TYR A 543 0.32 18.39 36.04
C TYR A 543 0.95 17.04 36.29
N ASP A 544 2.10 17.04 36.94
CA ASP A 544 2.80 15.81 37.31
C ASP A 544 1.92 14.96 38.24
N PHE A 545 1.26 15.63 39.18
CA PHE A 545 0.36 14.99 40.12
C PHE A 545 -0.92 14.44 39.46
N LEU A 546 -1.58 15.22 38.60
CA LEU A 546 -2.79 14.78 37.89
C LEU A 546 -2.52 13.66 36.90
N ALA A 547 -1.35 13.61 36.30
CA ALA A 547 -0.99 12.50 35.44
C ALA A 547 -0.62 11.24 36.24
N LEU A 548 -0.05 11.39 37.42
CA LEU A 548 0.09 10.27 38.36
C LEU A 548 -1.30 9.78 38.86
N ALA A 549 -2.25 10.72 39.03
CA ALA A 549 -3.63 10.37 39.36
C ALA A 549 -4.32 9.52 38.28
N ILE A 550 -4.13 9.88 37.00
CA ILE A 550 -4.68 9.11 35.86
C ILE A 550 -4.09 7.70 35.75
N LEU A 551 -2.87 7.50 36.26
CA LEU A 551 -2.24 6.17 36.32
C LEU A 551 -2.82 5.29 37.43
N LYS A 552 -3.66 5.83 38.30
CA LYS A 552 -4.38 5.09 39.33
C LYS A 552 -5.62 4.38 38.74
N GLU A 553 -6.14 3.39 39.45
CA GLU A 553 -7.40 2.74 39.10
C GLU A 553 -8.58 3.73 39.21
N SER A 554 -9.69 3.43 38.53
CA SER A 554 -10.91 4.23 38.66
C SER A 554 -11.41 4.27 40.13
N GLY A 555 -11.85 5.41 40.60
CA GLY A 555 -12.36 5.55 41.96
C GLY A 555 -12.33 6.98 42.51
N ASN A 556 -12.75 7.11 43.77
CA ASN A 556 -12.69 8.34 44.54
C ASN A 556 -11.35 8.42 45.28
N TYR A 557 -10.71 9.56 45.24
CA TYR A 557 -9.42 9.82 45.84
C TYR A 557 -9.45 11.07 46.69
N TRP A 558 -8.70 11.06 47.77
CA TRP A 558 -8.42 12.21 48.60
C TRP A 558 -6.99 12.67 48.38
N TYR A 559 -6.78 13.94 48.17
CA TYR A 559 -5.46 14.51 48.08
C TYR A 559 -4.91 14.82 49.46
N ASN A 560 -3.76 14.22 49.79
CA ASN A 560 -3.02 14.51 50.98
C ASN A 560 -1.92 15.55 50.69
N SER A 561 -2.12 16.76 51.20
CA SER A 561 -1.22 17.89 50.98
C SER A 561 0.12 17.78 51.70
N THR A 562 0.19 16.94 52.75
CA THR A 562 1.42 16.72 53.52
C THR A 562 2.41 15.84 52.79
N ASN A 563 1.93 14.80 52.11
CA ASN A 563 2.76 13.81 51.45
C ASN A 563 2.69 13.95 49.90
N LEU A 564 1.93 14.91 49.38
CA LEU A 564 1.69 15.11 47.95
C LEU A 564 1.18 13.83 47.23
N THR A 565 0.32 13.05 47.90
CA THR A 565 -0.17 11.76 47.38
C THR A 565 -1.70 11.73 47.24
N LEU A 566 -2.19 10.82 46.38
CA LEU A 566 -3.62 10.47 46.28
C LEU A 566 -3.88 9.16 47.04
N GLU A 567 -4.77 9.23 48.00
CA GLU A 567 -5.22 8.08 48.80
C GLU A 567 -6.63 7.68 48.31
N LYS A 568 -6.80 6.38 48.00
CA LYS A 568 -8.09 5.86 47.56
C LYS A 568 -9.04 5.84 48.75
N LYS A 569 -10.23 6.43 48.58
CA LYS A 569 -11.28 6.37 49.59
C LYS A 569 -12.30 5.28 49.31
#